data_5abf53195f569d85f981f9c1a93e93e5
#
_entry.id   5abf53195f569d85f981f9c1a93e93e5
#
_cell.length_a   1.000
_cell.length_b   1.000
_cell.length_c   1.000
_cell.angle_alpha   90.00
_cell.angle_beta   90.00
_cell.angle_gamma   90.00
#
_symmetry.space_group_name_H-M   'P 1'
#
loop_
_entity.id
_entity.type
_entity.pdbx_description
1 polymer ?
#
loop_
_entity_poly.entity_id
_entity_poly.type
_entity_poly.pdbx_seq_one_letter_code
_entity_poly.pdbx_strand_id
1 'polypeptide(L)'
;KAARVCYAAQGDGVMEFGLRRAQGPDSGTYGARAAVIGGCKGTSNVLAGQMFDVPVLGTHAHSWIMSFPDEYTAFKKYAELYPSACILLVDTYDTLKSGMPNAIKVFKEMRDAGIPLTYYGIRMDSGDLAYLSKKVRKMLDDAGFPDAVISASNDLDEYLIESLKIQGATITSWGVGTNLILSLIHISEPTRPEPISY
;
A
#
# COMPACT_ATOMS: atom_id res chain seq x y z
N LYS A 1 12.56 6.83 11.55
CA LYS A 1 11.48 7.12 10.58
C LYS A 1 10.27 6.23 10.84
N ALA A 2 10.38 4.91 10.82
CA ALA A 2 9.24 3.98 10.98
C ALA A 2 8.37 4.32 12.19
N ALA A 3 8.94 4.54 13.35
CA ALA A 3 8.18 4.90 14.55
C ALA A 3 7.36 6.20 14.40
N ARG A 4 7.89 7.22 13.68
CA ARG A 4 7.15 8.45 13.42
C ARG A 4 5.99 8.22 12.46
N VAL A 5 6.20 7.44 11.41
CA VAL A 5 5.14 7.05 10.46
C VAL A 5 4.04 6.27 11.16
N CYS A 6 4.41 5.28 11.98
CA CYS A 6 3.45 4.49 12.77
C CYS A 6 2.71 5.36 13.79
N TYR A 7 3.37 6.35 14.40
CA TYR A 7 2.73 7.31 15.30
C TYR A 7 1.70 8.17 14.57
N ALA A 8 2.07 8.73 13.39
CA ALA A 8 1.15 9.49 12.54
C ALA A 8 -0.05 8.66 12.05
N ALA A 9 0.14 7.36 11.87
CA ALA A 9 -0.93 6.43 11.49
C ALA A 9 -1.97 6.18 12.60
N GLN A 10 -1.69 6.58 13.85
CA GLN A 10 -2.66 6.56 14.97
C GLN A 10 -3.35 5.21 15.18
N GLY A 11 -2.58 4.12 15.10
CA GLY A 11 -3.07 2.75 15.30
C GLY A 11 -3.43 2.00 14.01
N ASP A 12 -3.54 2.65 12.88
CA ASP A 12 -3.69 1.97 11.59
C ASP A 12 -2.46 1.13 11.24
N GLY A 13 -2.65 0.12 10.38
CA GLY A 13 -1.56 -0.72 9.91
C GLY A 13 -0.59 0.03 8.99
N VAL A 14 0.71 -0.05 9.25
CA VAL A 14 1.75 0.45 8.35
C VAL A 14 2.54 -0.73 7.80
N MET A 15 2.68 -0.80 6.46
CA MET A 15 3.46 -1.81 5.75
C MET A 15 4.69 -1.18 5.12
N GLU A 16 5.83 -1.85 5.23
CA GLU A 16 7.10 -1.44 4.63
C GLU A 16 7.18 -1.91 3.18
N PHE A 17 7.33 -0.96 2.22
CA PHE A 17 7.41 -1.20 0.78
C PHE A 17 8.67 -0.58 0.12
N GLY A 18 9.73 -0.37 0.89
CA GLY A 18 10.91 0.39 0.46
C GLY A 18 11.95 -0.40 -0.34
N LEU A 19 11.89 -1.74 -0.39
CA LEU A 19 12.94 -2.58 -0.98
C LEU A 19 13.43 -2.09 -2.34
N ARG A 20 12.53 -1.79 -3.27
CA ARG A 20 12.87 -1.34 -4.65
C ARG A 20 13.58 0.02 -4.70
N ARG A 21 13.57 0.77 -3.62
CA ARG A 21 14.17 2.12 -3.50
C ARG A 21 15.43 2.12 -2.62
N ALA A 22 15.71 1.02 -1.92
CA ALA A 22 16.84 0.91 -1.02
C ALA A 22 18.18 1.04 -1.76
N GLN A 23 19.17 1.56 -1.08
CA GLN A 23 20.53 1.72 -1.57
C GLN A 23 21.33 0.41 -1.38
N GLY A 24 20.98 -0.58 -2.21
CA GLY A 24 21.57 -1.91 -2.18
C GLY A 24 20.75 -2.94 -1.39
N PRO A 25 21.04 -4.23 -1.59
CA PRO A 25 20.23 -5.33 -1.03
C PRO A 25 20.27 -5.36 0.51
N ASP A 26 21.43 -5.11 1.12
CA ASP A 26 21.56 -5.08 2.58
C ASP A 26 20.74 -3.95 3.19
N SER A 27 20.78 -2.76 2.59
CA SER A 27 19.96 -1.62 3.03
C SER A 27 18.48 -1.96 3.01
N GLY A 28 18.00 -2.64 1.97
CA GLY A 28 16.60 -3.09 1.87
C GLY A 28 16.25 -4.12 2.94
N THR A 29 17.14 -5.06 3.19
CA THR A 29 16.89 -6.18 4.11
C THR A 29 16.93 -5.74 5.58
N TYR A 30 17.98 -5.00 5.99
CA TYR A 30 18.06 -4.47 7.34
C TYR A 30 17.09 -3.31 7.60
N GLY A 31 16.77 -2.52 6.55
CA GLY A 31 15.77 -1.48 6.64
C GLY A 31 14.36 -2.03 6.90
N ALA A 32 14.01 -3.14 6.25
CA ALA A 32 12.75 -3.85 6.51
C ALA A 32 12.66 -4.34 7.98
N ARG A 33 13.73 -4.96 8.50
CA ARG A 33 13.80 -5.36 9.91
C ARG A 33 13.64 -4.15 10.85
N ALA A 34 14.37 -3.06 10.57
CA ALA A 34 14.28 -1.85 11.37
C ALA A 34 12.88 -1.22 11.33
N ALA A 35 12.18 -1.30 10.20
CA ALA A 35 10.82 -0.82 10.05
C ALA A 35 9.83 -1.61 10.93
N VAL A 36 9.95 -2.94 10.98
CA VAL A 36 9.12 -3.78 11.85
C VAL A 36 9.40 -3.50 13.32
N ILE A 37 10.68 -3.36 13.73
CA ILE A 37 11.03 -2.92 15.09
C ILE A 37 10.42 -1.53 15.40
N GLY A 38 10.33 -0.65 14.41
CA GLY A 38 9.74 0.68 14.52
C GLY A 38 8.21 0.70 14.53
N GLY A 39 7.54 -0.45 14.45
CA GLY A 39 6.09 -0.59 14.59
C GLY A 39 5.34 -0.94 13.29
N CYS A 40 6.03 -1.10 12.15
CA CYS A 40 5.40 -1.60 10.93
C CYS A 40 4.88 -3.03 11.12
N LYS A 41 3.72 -3.33 10.56
CA LYS A 41 3.07 -4.65 10.68
C LYS A 41 3.79 -5.74 9.87
N GLY A 42 4.57 -5.36 8.89
CA GLY A 42 5.35 -6.28 8.06
C GLY A 42 6.03 -5.57 6.90
N THR A 43 6.68 -6.36 6.07
CA THR A 43 7.45 -5.89 4.91
C THR A 43 7.08 -6.67 3.65
N SER A 44 7.25 -6.04 2.48
CA SER A 44 7.20 -6.74 1.20
C SER A 44 8.50 -7.50 0.85
N ASN A 45 9.53 -7.38 1.67
CA ASN A 45 10.82 -8.02 1.46
C ASN A 45 10.82 -9.46 1.98
N VAL A 46 10.61 -10.41 1.06
CA VAL A 46 10.57 -11.86 1.38
C VAL A 46 11.88 -12.34 2.01
N LEU A 47 13.03 -11.83 1.55
CA LEU A 47 14.33 -12.19 2.12
C LEU A 47 14.46 -11.73 3.58
N ALA A 48 13.98 -10.53 3.90
CA ALA A 48 13.96 -10.06 5.28
C ALA A 48 13.04 -10.92 6.16
N GLY A 49 11.90 -11.36 5.62
CA GLY A 49 11.03 -12.31 6.29
C GLY A 49 11.74 -13.62 6.62
N GLN A 50 12.45 -14.16 5.66
CA GLN A 50 13.21 -15.41 5.83
C GLN A 50 14.39 -15.28 6.82
N MET A 51 15.11 -14.16 6.77
CA MET A 51 16.31 -13.94 7.60
C MET A 51 16.00 -13.57 9.04
N PHE A 52 14.92 -12.83 9.26
CA PHE A 52 14.64 -12.19 10.56
C PHE A 52 13.30 -12.61 11.17
N ASP A 53 12.61 -13.53 10.56
CA ASP A 53 11.27 -14.00 11.00
C ASP A 53 10.29 -12.84 11.20
N VAL A 54 10.34 -11.84 10.31
CA VAL A 54 9.39 -10.73 10.31
C VAL A 54 8.24 -11.01 9.35
N PRO A 55 7.02 -10.50 9.63
CA PRO A 55 5.86 -10.75 8.78
C PRO A 55 6.06 -10.24 7.36
N VAL A 56 5.77 -11.09 6.38
CA VAL A 56 5.78 -10.74 4.96
C VAL A 56 4.36 -10.42 4.52
N LEU A 57 4.16 -9.19 4.06
CA LEU A 57 2.87 -8.66 3.64
C LEU A 57 3.02 -7.98 2.29
N GLY A 58 1.96 -7.97 1.51
CA GLY A 58 1.96 -7.28 0.23
C GLY A 58 0.64 -7.42 -0.51
N THR A 59 0.59 -6.76 -1.65
CA THR A 59 -0.53 -6.83 -2.59
C THR A 59 0.04 -6.98 -4.00
N HIS A 60 -0.82 -7.16 -5.00
CA HIS A 60 -0.37 -7.13 -6.39
C HIS A 60 0.01 -5.72 -6.86
N ALA A 61 0.74 -5.62 -7.97
CA ALA A 61 1.13 -4.38 -8.61
C ALA A 61 0.24 -4.07 -9.83
N HIS A 62 0.34 -2.84 -10.38
CA HIS A 62 -0.34 -2.46 -11.62
C HIS A 62 0.01 -3.39 -12.78
N SER A 63 1.27 -3.88 -12.86
CA SER A 63 1.70 -4.84 -13.87
C SER A 63 0.93 -6.15 -13.85
N TRP A 64 0.44 -6.60 -12.68
CA TRP A 64 -0.46 -7.74 -12.59
C TRP A 64 -1.76 -7.46 -13.35
N ILE A 65 -2.39 -6.31 -13.09
CA ILE A 65 -3.64 -5.93 -13.77
C ILE A 65 -3.42 -5.87 -15.30
N MET A 66 -2.35 -5.21 -15.73
CA MET A 66 -2.03 -5.03 -17.16
C MET A 66 -1.64 -6.32 -17.88
N SER A 67 -1.35 -7.41 -17.17
CA SER A 67 -1.07 -8.73 -17.77
C SER A 67 -2.32 -9.52 -18.16
N PHE A 68 -3.51 -9.01 -17.82
CA PHE A 68 -4.80 -9.63 -18.13
C PHE A 68 -5.56 -8.81 -19.18
N PRO A 69 -6.52 -9.44 -19.91
CA PRO A 69 -7.31 -8.75 -20.93
C PRO A 69 -8.16 -7.60 -20.37
N ASP A 70 -8.57 -7.70 -19.12
CA ASP A 70 -9.36 -6.71 -18.41
C ASP A 70 -9.13 -6.78 -16.89
N GLU A 71 -9.49 -5.70 -16.21
CA GLU A 71 -9.27 -5.49 -14.77
C GLU A 71 -10.08 -6.47 -13.90
N TYR A 72 -11.31 -6.77 -14.31
CA TYR A 72 -12.16 -7.73 -13.60
C TYR A 72 -11.53 -9.13 -13.58
N THR A 73 -11.03 -9.60 -14.73
CA THR A 73 -10.35 -10.90 -14.84
C THR A 73 -9.12 -10.96 -13.94
N ALA A 74 -8.33 -9.88 -13.90
CA ALA A 74 -7.17 -9.79 -13.03
C ALA A 74 -7.56 -9.87 -11.54
N PHE A 75 -8.59 -9.15 -11.12
CA PHE A 75 -9.09 -9.15 -9.74
C PHE A 75 -9.65 -10.52 -9.35
N LYS A 76 -10.43 -11.13 -10.23
CA LYS A 76 -10.98 -12.47 -10.00
C LYS A 76 -9.88 -13.50 -9.81
N LYS A 77 -8.86 -13.50 -10.66
CA LYS A 77 -7.72 -14.39 -10.53
C LYS A 77 -6.92 -14.16 -9.25
N TYR A 78 -6.76 -12.92 -8.82
CA TYR A 78 -6.12 -12.62 -7.56
C TYR A 78 -6.94 -13.12 -6.36
N ALA A 79 -8.25 -12.92 -6.38
CA ALA A 79 -9.16 -13.41 -5.34
C ALA A 79 -9.19 -14.95 -5.24
N GLU A 80 -9.09 -15.66 -6.36
CA GLU A 80 -8.96 -17.13 -6.39
C GLU A 80 -7.66 -17.62 -5.73
N LEU A 81 -6.55 -16.88 -5.91
CA LEU A 81 -5.24 -17.22 -5.35
C LEU A 81 -5.10 -16.86 -3.87
N TYR A 82 -5.69 -15.73 -3.46
CA TYR A 82 -5.54 -15.16 -2.12
C TYR A 82 -6.88 -14.82 -1.48
N PRO A 83 -7.78 -15.79 -1.30
CA PRO A 83 -9.14 -15.50 -0.82
C PRO A 83 -9.18 -14.95 0.61
N SER A 84 -8.22 -15.32 1.45
CA SER A 84 -8.14 -14.85 2.85
C SER A 84 -7.41 -13.51 3.03
N ALA A 85 -6.79 -12.97 1.97
CA ALA A 85 -6.02 -11.73 1.99
C ALA A 85 -6.16 -10.96 0.68
N CYS A 86 -7.41 -10.68 0.28
CA CYS A 86 -7.76 -10.12 -1.02
C CYS A 86 -7.80 -8.58 -1.00
N ILE A 87 -6.66 -7.94 -1.22
CA ILE A 87 -6.57 -6.47 -1.39
C ILE A 87 -6.34 -6.15 -2.87
N LEU A 88 -7.31 -5.47 -3.49
CA LEU A 88 -7.34 -5.17 -4.92
C LEU A 88 -6.86 -3.74 -5.20
N LEU A 89 -5.88 -3.58 -6.08
CA LEU A 89 -5.35 -2.29 -6.52
C LEU A 89 -6.25 -1.72 -7.60
N VAL A 90 -6.99 -0.66 -7.28
CA VAL A 90 -8.15 -0.21 -8.09
C VAL A 90 -7.89 1.02 -8.97
N ASP A 91 -6.66 1.53 -8.99
CA ASP A 91 -6.31 2.76 -9.69
C ASP A 91 -5.41 2.56 -10.93
N THR A 92 -5.42 1.35 -11.50
CA THR A 92 -4.65 1.08 -12.72
C THR A 92 -5.17 1.88 -13.92
N TYR A 93 -6.49 2.07 -14.02
CA TYR A 93 -7.15 2.81 -15.10
C TYR A 93 -7.99 3.98 -14.55
N ASP A 94 -9.18 3.71 -14.03
CA ASP A 94 -10.05 4.72 -13.40
C ASP A 94 -10.61 4.14 -12.09
N THR A 95 -10.20 4.70 -10.99
CA THR A 95 -10.57 4.21 -9.65
C THR A 95 -12.08 4.09 -9.47
N LEU A 96 -12.84 5.13 -9.84
CA LEU A 96 -14.28 5.20 -9.54
C LEU A 96 -15.14 4.55 -10.61
N LYS A 97 -14.74 4.59 -11.89
CA LYS A 97 -15.54 4.11 -13.00
C LYS A 97 -15.23 2.67 -13.39
N SER A 98 -14.03 2.17 -13.10
CA SER A 98 -13.58 0.83 -13.47
C SER A 98 -13.15 0.02 -12.23
N GLY A 99 -12.12 0.44 -11.52
CA GLY A 99 -11.52 -0.33 -10.43
C GLY A 99 -12.52 -0.70 -9.35
N MET A 100 -13.22 0.27 -8.80
CA MET A 100 -14.19 0.03 -7.73
C MET A 100 -15.38 -0.82 -8.14
N PRO A 101 -16.06 -0.59 -9.29
CA PRO A 101 -17.12 -1.48 -9.73
C PRO A 101 -16.68 -2.93 -9.91
N ASN A 102 -15.48 -3.15 -10.49
CA ASN A 102 -14.94 -4.49 -10.69
C ASN A 102 -14.55 -5.15 -9.37
N ALA A 103 -13.93 -4.42 -8.42
CA ALA A 103 -13.60 -4.95 -7.10
C ALA A 103 -14.86 -5.35 -6.32
N ILE A 104 -15.89 -4.49 -6.29
CA ILE A 104 -17.17 -4.79 -5.63
C ILE A 104 -17.82 -6.01 -6.25
N LYS A 105 -17.76 -6.16 -7.57
CA LYS A 105 -18.30 -7.35 -8.27
C LYS A 105 -17.60 -8.61 -7.79
N VAL A 106 -16.28 -8.60 -7.70
CA VAL A 106 -15.49 -9.75 -7.21
C VAL A 106 -15.82 -10.07 -5.75
N PHE A 107 -15.92 -9.08 -4.87
CA PHE A 107 -16.30 -9.31 -3.47
C PHE A 107 -17.71 -9.89 -3.32
N LYS A 108 -18.65 -9.47 -4.16
CA LYS A 108 -19.99 -10.07 -4.19
C LYS A 108 -19.94 -11.53 -4.63
N GLU A 109 -19.19 -11.84 -5.69
CA GLU A 109 -19.01 -13.22 -6.16
C GLU A 109 -18.36 -14.11 -5.08
N MET A 110 -17.33 -13.61 -4.36
CA MET A 110 -16.73 -14.34 -3.24
C MET A 110 -17.74 -14.63 -2.13
N ARG A 111 -18.50 -13.61 -1.72
CA ARG A 111 -19.53 -13.75 -0.69
C ARG A 111 -20.62 -14.74 -1.10
N ASP A 112 -21.10 -14.63 -2.33
CA ASP A 112 -22.19 -15.48 -2.87
C ASP A 112 -21.72 -16.95 -3.06
N ALA A 113 -20.42 -17.14 -3.28
CA ALA A 113 -19.78 -18.46 -3.29
C ALA A 113 -19.46 -19.01 -1.88
N GLY A 114 -19.80 -18.30 -0.82
CA GLY A 114 -19.52 -18.71 0.58
C GLY A 114 -18.06 -18.63 0.96
N ILE A 115 -17.21 -17.91 0.22
CA ILE A 115 -15.80 -17.71 0.54
C ILE A 115 -15.72 -16.66 1.67
N PRO A 116 -15.07 -16.98 2.81
CA PRO A 116 -14.99 -16.04 3.92
C PRO A 116 -14.09 -14.85 3.57
N LEU A 117 -14.65 -13.64 3.67
CA LEU A 117 -13.95 -12.36 3.49
C LEU A 117 -13.25 -11.98 4.82
N THR A 118 -12.09 -12.58 5.11
CA THR A 118 -11.40 -12.39 6.39
C THR A 118 -10.58 -11.09 6.41
N TYR A 119 -9.71 -10.88 5.42
CA TYR A 119 -8.96 -9.65 5.22
C TYR A 119 -9.06 -9.27 3.75
N TYR A 120 -9.88 -8.31 3.46
CA TYR A 120 -10.18 -7.90 2.08
C TYR A 120 -10.36 -6.39 1.99
N GLY A 121 -10.24 -5.88 0.80
CA GLY A 121 -10.42 -4.44 0.57
C GLY A 121 -9.72 -3.97 -0.69
N ILE A 122 -9.44 -2.68 -0.73
CA ILE A 122 -8.84 -2.06 -1.91
C ILE A 122 -7.57 -1.28 -1.54
N ARG A 123 -6.74 -1.05 -2.55
CA ARG A 123 -5.56 -0.19 -2.46
C ARG A 123 -5.62 0.88 -3.54
N MET A 124 -5.23 2.09 -3.15
CA MET A 124 -5.03 3.24 -4.05
C MET A 124 -3.57 3.68 -3.95
N ASP A 125 -2.96 3.95 -5.09
CA ASP A 125 -1.55 4.34 -5.22
C ASP A 125 -1.38 5.70 -5.93
N SER A 126 -2.49 6.38 -6.27
CA SER A 126 -2.50 7.62 -7.05
C SER A 126 -3.72 8.49 -6.80
N GLY A 127 -3.66 9.73 -7.29
CA GLY A 127 -4.74 10.71 -7.22
C GLY A 127 -4.88 11.40 -5.86
N ASP A 128 -5.98 12.11 -5.67
CA ASP A 128 -6.33 12.75 -4.39
C ASP A 128 -6.84 11.70 -3.41
N LEU A 129 -5.94 11.17 -2.57
CA LEU A 129 -6.25 10.10 -1.63
C LEU A 129 -7.32 10.49 -0.60
N ALA A 130 -7.38 11.76 -0.18
CA ALA A 130 -8.40 12.21 0.76
C ALA A 130 -9.80 12.21 0.14
N TYR A 131 -9.91 12.70 -1.07
CA TYR A 131 -11.17 12.70 -1.81
C TYR A 131 -11.58 11.28 -2.22
N LEU A 132 -10.67 10.53 -2.84
CA LEU A 132 -10.95 9.20 -3.36
C LEU A 132 -11.34 8.23 -2.25
N SER A 133 -10.63 8.24 -1.10
CA SER A 133 -10.94 7.33 0.01
C SER A 133 -12.38 7.48 0.51
N LYS A 134 -12.86 8.72 0.63
CA LYS A 134 -14.26 8.99 1.03
C LYS A 134 -15.27 8.47 0.02
N LYS A 135 -14.99 8.63 -1.29
CA LYS A 135 -15.86 8.12 -2.36
C LYS A 135 -15.87 6.58 -2.37
N VAL A 136 -14.69 5.99 -2.28
CA VAL A 136 -14.50 4.54 -2.23
C VAL A 136 -15.19 3.93 -1.01
N ARG A 137 -15.05 4.55 0.18
CA ARG A 137 -15.74 4.10 1.41
C ARG A 137 -17.24 4.06 1.20
N LYS A 138 -17.80 5.15 0.67
CA LYS A 138 -19.23 5.19 0.37
C LYS A 138 -19.65 4.08 -0.61
N MET A 139 -18.88 3.83 -1.66
CA MET A 139 -19.18 2.76 -2.63
C MET A 139 -19.16 1.37 -1.98
N LEU A 140 -18.20 1.12 -1.09
CA LEU A 140 -18.10 -0.14 -0.35
C LEU A 140 -19.27 -0.31 0.62
N ASP A 141 -19.63 0.73 1.36
CA ASP A 141 -20.75 0.71 2.31
C ASP A 141 -22.08 0.49 1.58
N ASP A 142 -22.34 1.22 0.49
CA ASP A 142 -23.54 1.08 -0.35
C ASP A 142 -23.64 -0.35 -0.95
N ALA A 143 -22.51 -1.01 -1.18
CA ALA A 143 -22.45 -2.38 -1.69
C ALA A 143 -22.54 -3.46 -0.61
N GLY A 144 -22.55 -3.09 0.70
CA GLY A 144 -22.64 -4.00 1.82
C GLY A 144 -21.30 -4.56 2.30
N PHE A 145 -20.21 -3.78 2.16
CA PHE A 145 -18.85 -4.14 2.60
C PHE A 145 -18.25 -3.06 3.55
N PRO A 146 -18.89 -2.78 4.71
CA PRO A 146 -18.43 -1.72 5.62
C PRO A 146 -17.08 -2.00 6.26
N ASP A 147 -16.68 -3.26 6.39
CA ASP A 147 -15.44 -3.74 7.03
C ASP A 147 -14.29 -3.87 6.02
N ALA A 148 -14.51 -3.62 4.73
CA ALA A 148 -13.46 -3.66 3.73
C ALA A 148 -12.37 -2.63 4.04
N VAL A 149 -11.11 -3.07 4.04
CA VAL A 149 -9.93 -2.23 4.27
C VAL A 149 -9.74 -1.26 3.09
N ILE A 150 -9.40 -0.02 3.40
CA ILE A 150 -8.91 0.95 2.41
C ILE A 150 -7.44 1.18 2.69
N SER A 151 -6.59 0.68 1.80
CA SER A 151 -5.15 0.86 1.85
C SER A 151 -4.72 1.97 0.90
N ALA A 152 -3.76 2.79 1.32
CA ALA A 152 -3.12 3.78 0.47
C ALA A 152 -1.61 3.58 0.43
N SER A 153 -1.02 3.92 -0.70
CA SER A 153 0.41 4.00 -0.92
C SER A 153 0.71 5.22 -1.79
N ASN A 154 1.92 5.41 -2.27
CA ASN A 154 2.37 6.57 -3.05
C ASN A 154 3.07 7.65 -2.21
N ASP A 155 4.40 7.55 -2.14
CA ASP A 155 5.33 8.51 -1.51
C ASP A 155 4.90 9.05 -0.14
N LEU A 156 4.19 8.22 0.63
CA LEU A 156 3.69 8.54 1.96
C LEU A 156 4.85 8.75 2.95
N ASP A 157 4.66 9.70 3.84
CA ASP A 157 5.48 9.95 5.02
C ASP A 157 4.60 10.31 6.23
N GLU A 158 5.23 10.57 7.37
CA GLU A 158 4.54 10.95 8.60
C GLU A 158 3.66 12.20 8.44
N TYR A 159 4.11 13.19 7.68
CA TYR A 159 3.40 14.47 7.48
C TYR A 159 2.19 14.31 6.56
N LEU A 160 2.35 13.57 5.47
CA LEU A 160 1.26 13.32 4.54
C LEU A 160 0.17 12.46 5.18
N ILE A 161 0.54 11.43 5.94
CA ILE A 161 -0.42 10.60 6.69
C ILE A 161 -1.22 11.45 7.67
N GLU A 162 -0.55 12.29 8.47
CA GLU A 162 -1.22 13.21 9.40
C GLU A 162 -2.16 14.16 8.65
N SER A 163 -1.71 14.77 7.56
CA SER A 163 -2.53 15.65 6.72
C SER A 163 -3.76 14.93 6.17
N LEU A 164 -3.62 13.71 5.66
CA LEU A 164 -4.74 12.92 5.15
C LEU A 164 -5.77 12.61 6.25
N LYS A 165 -5.30 12.29 7.46
CA LYS A 165 -6.18 12.07 8.62
C LYS A 165 -6.94 13.34 9.02
N ILE A 166 -6.27 14.49 9.07
CA ILE A 166 -6.90 15.80 9.34
C ILE A 166 -7.97 16.12 8.28
N GLN A 167 -7.71 15.77 7.02
CA GLN A 167 -8.68 15.92 5.93
C GLN A 167 -9.85 14.91 6.00
N GLY A 168 -9.84 14.01 6.97
CA GLY A 168 -10.88 12.99 7.16
C GLY A 168 -10.84 11.89 6.10
N ALA A 169 -9.67 11.53 5.59
CA ALA A 169 -9.50 10.35 4.75
C ALA A 169 -9.91 9.09 5.52
N THR A 170 -10.58 8.16 4.82
CA THR A 170 -11.09 6.90 5.41
C THR A 170 -10.12 5.73 5.19
N ILE A 171 -8.84 6.04 5.15
CA ILE A 171 -7.76 5.07 4.96
C ILE A 171 -7.42 4.43 6.30
N THR A 172 -7.28 3.11 6.33
CA THR A 172 -7.01 2.32 7.55
C THR A 172 -5.74 1.46 7.43
N SER A 173 -5.06 1.53 6.28
CA SER A 173 -3.82 0.80 6.03
C SER A 173 -2.90 1.64 5.12
N TRP A 174 -1.61 1.68 5.45
CA TRP A 174 -0.63 2.57 4.84
C TRP A 174 0.57 1.78 4.32
N GLY A 175 0.82 1.83 3.01
CA GLY A 175 2.01 1.26 2.39
C GLY A 175 3.08 2.34 2.19
N VAL A 176 4.16 2.29 2.96
CA VAL A 176 5.20 3.33 2.95
C VAL A 176 6.51 2.75 2.42
N GLY A 177 7.05 3.37 1.38
CA GLY A 177 8.24 2.87 0.69
C GLY A 177 9.42 3.84 0.75
N THR A 178 9.53 4.70 -0.25
CA THR A 178 10.66 5.61 -0.49
C THR A 178 11.05 6.38 0.77
N ASN A 179 10.09 7.06 1.38
CA ASN A 179 10.33 7.93 2.53
C ASN A 179 10.67 7.16 3.82
N LEU A 180 10.40 5.86 3.86
CA LEU A 180 10.77 5.01 4.97
C LEU A 180 12.22 4.53 4.88
N ILE A 181 12.62 4.05 3.68
CA ILE A 181 13.92 3.39 3.47
C ILE A 181 15.05 4.37 3.16
N LEU A 182 14.75 5.49 2.49
CA LEU A 182 15.75 6.48 2.14
C LEU A 182 15.90 7.55 3.21
N SER A 183 17.14 7.98 3.45
CA SER A 183 17.41 9.17 4.25
C SER A 183 17.39 10.41 3.35
N LEU A 184 16.36 11.25 3.49
CA LEU A 184 16.24 12.49 2.71
C LEU A 184 17.43 13.45 2.93
N ILE A 185 18.14 13.35 4.04
CA ILE A 185 19.33 14.16 4.34
C ILE A 185 20.46 13.87 3.33
N HIS A 186 20.51 12.67 2.77
CA HIS A 186 21.55 12.27 1.83
C HIS A 186 21.13 12.35 0.35
N ILE A 187 19.88 12.74 0.06
CA ILE A 187 19.35 12.84 -1.31
C ILE A 187 19.37 14.28 -1.82
N SER A 188 19.45 15.25 -0.94
CA SER A 188 19.02 16.61 -1.24
C SER A 188 20.05 17.54 -1.84
N GLU A 189 21.30 17.12 -2.06
CA GLU A 189 22.23 17.97 -2.81
C GLU A 189 23.02 17.14 -3.83
N PRO A 190 22.80 17.37 -5.14
CA PRO A 190 23.87 17.11 -6.07
C PRO A 190 25.03 18.00 -5.62
N THR A 191 26.11 17.39 -5.13
CA THR A 191 27.36 18.09 -4.93
C THR A 191 27.66 18.84 -6.21
N ARG A 192 27.47 20.17 -6.22
CA ARG A 192 28.05 20.99 -7.28
C ARG A 192 29.55 20.69 -7.24
N PRO A 193 30.16 20.28 -8.36
CA PRO A 193 31.60 20.25 -8.44
C PRO A 193 32.06 21.66 -8.07
N GLU A 194 32.87 21.78 -7.05
CA GLU A 194 33.53 23.04 -6.76
C GLU A 194 34.30 23.46 -8.03
N PRO A 195 34.19 24.71 -8.49
CA PRO A 195 34.97 25.14 -9.63
C PRO A 195 36.44 24.98 -9.29
N ILE A 196 37.13 24.15 -10.05
CA ILE A 196 38.60 24.02 -9.96
C ILE A 196 39.17 25.41 -10.23
N SER A 197 39.64 26.05 -9.20
CA SER A 197 40.43 27.30 -9.34
C SER A 197 41.80 26.91 -9.88
N TYR A 198 42.09 27.34 -11.10
CA TYR A 198 43.43 27.29 -11.67
C TYR A 198 44.28 28.44 -11.12
#